data_9503ffe3e28c8dd275b1221fed553a67
#
_entry.id   9503ffe3e28c8dd275b1221fed553a67
#
_cell.length_a   1.000
_cell.length_b   1.000
_cell.length_c   1.000
_cell.angle_alpha   90.00
_cell.angle_beta   90.00
_cell.angle_gamma   90.00
#
_symmetry.space_group_name_H-M   'P 1'
#
loop_
_entity.id
_entity.type
_entity.pdbx_description
1 polymer ?
#
loop_
_entity_poly.entity_id
_entity_poly.type
_entity_poly.pdbx_seq_one_letter_code
_entity_poly.pdbx_strand_id
1 'polypeptide(L)'
;MHDTFEARNELEQNLIAAQEGQMAGDAFMKYLMDTQVFMPVKDSIGIEGFTGSDKAVPLTLKAEEGVEVLILFTSPERAKTFVQDYPGYEGGLLAEFRWVLERTGSGVGVSINPNWPVGMDMEPEMVQQLRDN
;
A
#
# COMPACT_ATOMS: atom_id res chain seq x y z
N MET A 1 1.57 -19.12 10.52
CA MET A 1 2.67 -18.90 11.37
C MET A 1 3.48 -17.71 10.98
N HIS A 2 3.82 -16.90 11.90
CA HIS A 2 4.45 -15.64 11.58
C HIS A 2 5.89 -15.63 12.01
N ASP A 3 6.57 -16.75 11.89
CA ASP A 3 7.91 -16.87 12.39
C ASP A 3 8.86 -15.85 11.80
N THR A 4 8.63 -15.46 10.58
CA THR A 4 9.52 -14.53 9.92
C THR A 4 8.94 -13.13 9.85
N PHE A 5 7.81 -12.89 10.46
CA PHE A 5 7.21 -11.57 10.41
C PHE A 5 6.88 -11.12 11.82
N GLU A 6 7.60 -10.11 12.27
CA GLU A 6 7.33 -9.52 13.54
C GLU A 6 6.76 -8.16 13.32
N ALA A 7 5.64 -7.85 13.95
CA ALA A 7 5.03 -6.54 13.79
C ALA A 7 5.94 -5.46 14.35
N ARG A 8 6.18 -4.42 13.59
CA ARG A 8 7.05 -3.34 13.98
C ARG A 8 6.30 -2.06 14.26
N ASN A 9 5.00 -2.03 14.02
CA ASN A 9 4.19 -0.87 14.32
C ASN A 9 2.76 -1.32 14.58
N GLU A 10 1.94 -0.39 15.00
CA GLU A 10 0.57 -0.70 15.33
C GLU A 10 -0.22 -1.17 14.12
N LEU A 11 0.04 -0.63 12.96
CA LEU A 11 -0.64 -1.05 11.74
C LEU A 11 -0.40 -2.54 11.49
N GLU A 12 0.84 -2.99 11.63
CA GLU A 12 1.15 -4.40 11.42
C GLU A 12 0.51 -5.27 12.49
N GLN A 13 0.46 -4.79 13.72
CA GLN A 13 -0.19 -5.54 14.80
C GLN A 13 -1.67 -5.72 14.49
N ASN A 14 -2.32 -4.68 14.03
CA ASN A 14 -3.75 -4.75 13.72
C ASN A 14 -4.02 -5.59 12.47
N LEU A 15 -3.10 -5.56 11.50
CA LEU A 15 -3.25 -6.37 10.31
C LEU A 15 -3.16 -7.86 10.67
N ILE A 16 -2.23 -8.22 11.54
CA ILE A 16 -2.13 -9.58 12.01
C ILE A 16 -3.41 -9.98 12.75
N ALA A 17 -3.91 -9.10 13.62
CA ALA A 17 -5.12 -9.40 14.38
C ALA A 17 -6.30 -9.63 13.44
N ALA A 18 -6.39 -8.84 12.37
CA ALA A 18 -7.47 -9.02 11.40
C ALA A 18 -7.34 -10.34 10.65
N GLN A 19 -6.12 -10.70 10.28
CA GLN A 19 -5.91 -11.95 9.56
C GLN A 19 -6.16 -13.17 10.44
N GLU A 20 -5.94 -13.05 11.73
CA GLU A 20 -6.16 -14.15 12.65
C GLU A 20 -7.58 -14.18 13.23
N GLY A 21 -8.43 -13.30 12.76
CA GLY A 21 -9.82 -13.29 13.24
C GLY A 21 -10.01 -12.62 14.58
N GLN A 22 -9.00 -11.96 15.11
CA GLN A 22 -9.09 -11.30 16.40
C GLN A 22 -9.63 -9.88 16.27
N MET A 23 -9.70 -9.35 15.09
CA MET A 23 -10.21 -8.03 14.82
C MET A 23 -11.15 -8.12 13.64
N ALA A 24 -12.34 -7.55 13.75
CA ALA A 24 -13.32 -7.60 12.66
C ALA A 24 -12.78 -6.87 11.43
N GLY A 25 -13.07 -7.37 10.26
CA GLY A 25 -12.56 -6.79 9.02
C GLY A 25 -12.98 -5.35 8.84
N ASP A 26 -14.23 -5.02 9.11
CA ASP A 26 -14.72 -3.65 8.96
C ASP A 26 -14.08 -2.71 10.01
N ALA A 27 -13.79 -3.20 11.19
CA ALA A 27 -13.09 -2.40 12.20
C ALA A 27 -11.67 -2.09 11.74
N PHE A 28 -11.01 -3.10 11.15
CA PHE A 28 -9.66 -2.89 10.63
C PHE A 28 -9.69 -1.88 9.49
N MET A 29 -10.67 -1.96 8.59
CA MET A 29 -10.73 -1.03 7.47
C MET A 29 -10.95 0.40 7.94
N LYS A 30 -11.75 0.60 8.99
CA LYS A 30 -11.95 1.92 9.53
C LYS A 30 -10.64 2.46 10.10
N TYR A 31 -9.92 1.62 10.82
CA TYR A 31 -8.63 2.01 11.38
C TYR A 31 -7.65 2.34 10.26
N LEU A 32 -7.63 1.51 9.22
CA LEU A 32 -6.67 1.69 8.13
C LEU A 32 -6.87 3.01 7.40
N MET A 33 -8.12 3.43 7.24
CA MET A 33 -8.41 4.65 6.49
C MET A 33 -7.68 5.87 7.05
N ASP A 34 -7.48 5.90 8.36
CA ASP A 34 -6.83 7.04 9.00
C ASP A 34 -5.38 6.76 9.38
N THR A 35 -4.83 5.67 8.88
CA THR A 35 -3.48 5.25 9.22
C THR A 35 -2.55 5.48 8.03
N GLN A 36 -1.33 5.87 8.31
CA GLN A 36 -0.35 6.09 7.25
C GLN A 36 0.18 4.79 6.71
N VAL A 37 0.33 4.72 5.41
CA VAL A 37 0.98 3.61 4.72
C VAL A 37 2.13 4.17 3.90
N PHE A 38 3.07 3.32 3.52
CA PHE A 38 4.19 3.73 2.68
C PHE A 38 3.88 3.40 1.24
N MET A 39 3.98 4.38 0.37
CA MET A 39 3.72 4.20 -1.06
C MET A 39 5.00 4.46 -1.82
N PRO A 40 5.64 3.43 -2.39
CA PRO A 40 6.83 3.64 -3.22
C PRO A 40 6.46 4.48 -4.44
N VAL A 41 7.25 5.48 -4.73
CA VAL A 41 6.98 6.34 -5.89
C VAL A 41 8.27 6.58 -6.65
N LYS A 42 8.12 6.89 -7.92
CA LYS A 42 9.22 7.22 -8.76
C LYS A 42 9.01 8.64 -9.19
N ASP A 43 10.04 9.48 -9.08
CA ASP A 43 9.96 10.83 -9.51
C ASP A 43 10.18 10.82 -11.02
N SER A 44 9.14 11.09 -11.75
CA SER A 44 9.21 10.97 -13.20
C SER A 44 10.18 11.95 -13.81
N ILE A 45 10.53 13.05 -13.12
CA ILE A 45 11.40 13.97 -13.70
C ILE A 45 12.79 13.75 -13.27
N GLY A 46 13.00 13.28 -12.16
CA GLY A 46 14.31 13.00 -11.67
C GLY A 46 15.14 14.23 -11.59
N ILE A 47 14.59 15.43 -11.53
CA ILE A 47 15.32 16.53 -11.57
C ILE A 47 15.24 17.22 -10.42
N GLU A 48 16.29 17.65 -10.10
CA GLU A 48 16.48 18.42 -9.20
C GLU A 48 15.46 18.99 -8.54
N GLY A 49 15.19 18.61 -7.54
CA GLY A 49 14.49 19.23 -6.66
C GLY A 49 13.08 19.46 -6.81
N PHE A 50 12.62 19.19 -7.88
CA PHE A 50 11.44 19.45 -8.18
C PHE A 50 10.61 18.43 -8.05
N THR A 51 10.38 17.94 -7.07
CA THR A 51 9.68 16.81 -6.94
C THR A 51 8.39 17.11 -6.48
N GLY A 52 7.70 17.82 -6.93
CA GLY A 52 6.36 18.02 -6.53
C GLY A 52 5.65 16.70 -6.50
N SER A 53 4.82 16.49 -5.50
CA SER A 53 4.14 15.22 -5.37
C SER A 53 3.27 14.91 -6.57
N ASP A 54 2.86 15.90 -7.31
CA ASP A 54 2.07 15.66 -8.50
C ASP A 54 2.91 15.06 -9.62
N LYS A 55 4.23 15.02 -9.48
CA LYS A 55 5.07 14.42 -10.48
C LYS A 55 5.49 13.02 -10.07
N ALA A 56 5.17 12.59 -8.90
CA ALA A 56 5.57 11.27 -8.43
C ALA A 56 4.63 10.22 -9.02
N VAL A 57 5.17 9.11 -9.45
CA VAL A 57 4.42 8.03 -10.05
C VAL A 57 4.44 6.84 -9.09
N PRO A 58 3.31 6.44 -8.56
CA PRO A 58 3.29 5.31 -7.63
C PRO A 58 3.62 4.01 -8.34
N LEU A 59 4.18 3.08 -7.60
CA LEU A 59 4.46 1.76 -8.14
C LEU A 59 3.17 0.99 -8.32
N THR A 60 2.86 0.61 -9.55
CA THR A 60 1.73 -0.26 -9.82
C THR A 60 2.22 -1.44 -10.65
N LEU A 61 1.58 -2.58 -10.48
CA LEU A 61 1.88 -3.77 -11.24
C LEU A 61 0.60 -4.26 -11.89
N LYS A 62 0.74 -4.99 -12.97
CA LYS A 62 -0.42 -5.55 -13.63
C LYS A 62 -0.64 -6.96 -13.14
N ALA A 63 -1.82 -7.22 -12.62
CA ALA A 63 -2.24 -8.55 -12.25
C ALA A 63 -2.76 -9.27 -13.49
N GLU A 64 -3.22 -10.49 -13.28
CA GLU A 64 -3.83 -11.23 -14.37
C GLU A 64 -5.01 -10.46 -14.90
N GLU A 65 -5.32 -10.61 -16.13
CA GLU A 65 -6.41 -9.93 -16.79
C GLU A 65 -6.18 -8.43 -16.96
N GLY A 66 -4.96 -7.98 -16.73
CA GLY A 66 -4.61 -6.59 -16.99
C GLY A 66 -5.04 -5.58 -15.93
N VAL A 67 -5.50 -6.05 -14.78
CA VAL A 67 -5.90 -5.14 -13.71
C VAL A 67 -4.66 -4.51 -13.10
N GLU A 68 -4.69 -3.18 -12.95
CA GLU A 68 -3.59 -2.49 -12.32
C GLU A 68 -3.73 -2.57 -10.81
N VAL A 69 -2.64 -2.81 -10.11
CA VAL A 69 -2.64 -2.95 -8.66
C VAL A 69 -1.62 -1.99 -8.07
N LEU A 70 -2.07 -1.12 -7.19
CA LEU A 70 -1.21 -0.16 -6.50
C LEU A 70 -0.50 -0.89 -5.36
N ILE A 71 0.79 -0.71 -5.24
CA ILE A 71 1.60 -1.43 -4.26
C ILE A 71 1.90 -0.54 -3.07
N LEU A 72 1.50 -0.98 -1.89
CA LEU A 72 1.70 -0.24 -0.65
C LEU A 72 2.37 -1.13 0.39
N PHE A 73 2.94 -0.52 1.40
CA PHE A 73 3.59 -1.26 2.48
C PHE A 73 3.23 -0.63 3.82
N THR A 74 3.34 -1.43 4.86
CA THR A 74 3.04 -0.96 6.22
C THR A 74 4.18 -0.13 6.79
N SER A 75 5.36 -0.17 6.16
CA SER A 75 6.47 0.70 6.56
C SER A 75 7.48 0.75 5.43
N PRO A 76 8.36 1.74 5.42
CA PRO A 76 9.40 1.81 4.40
C PRO A 76 10.34 0.61 4.43
N GLU A 77 10.56 0.03 5.62
CA GLU A 77 11.43 -1.11 5.71
C GLU A 77 10.87 -2.32 5.00
N ARG A 78 9.56 -2.47 5.03
CA ARG A 78 8.93 -3.59 4.33
C ARG A 78 9.04 -3.46 2.82
N ALA A 79 9.17 -2.24 2.33
CA ALA A 79 9.28 -1.99 0.90
C ALA A 79 10.67 -2.25 0.35
N LYS A 80 11.70 -2.14 1.19
CA LYS A 80 13.07 -2.16 0.73
C LYS A 80 13.43 -3.31 -0.16
N THR A 81 13.11 -4.50 0.22
CA THR A 81 13.46 -5.68 -0.55
C THR A 81 12.66 -5.75 -1.85
N PHE A 82 11.41 -5.38 -1.78
CA PHE A 82 10.53 -5.47 -2.94
C PHE A 82 10.99 -4.51 -4.04
N VAL A 83 11.31 -3.28 -3.67
CA VAL A 83 11.63 -2.26 -4.66
C VAL A 83 13.01 -2.45 -5.28
N GLN A 84 13.80 -3.37 -4.75
CA GLN A 84 15.09 -3.67 -5.38
C GLN A 84 14.91 -4.15 -6.81
N ASP A 85 13.77 -4.76 -7.12
CA ASP A 85 13.49 -5.23 -8.46
C ASP A 85 12.83 -4.17 -9.34
N TYR A 86 12.62 -2.97 -8.82
CA TYR A 86 11.94 -1.91 -9.55
C TYR A 86 12.76 -0.63 -9.46
N PRO A 87 13.79 -0.49 -10.30
CA PRO A 87 14.66 0.67 -10.23
C PRO A 87 13.87 1.97 -10.37
N GLY A 88 14.25 2.93 -9.59
CA GLY A 88 13.56 4.23 -9.58
C GLY A 88 12.53 4.38 -8.48
N TYR A 89 12.15 3.28 -7.82
CA TYR A 89 11.13 3.33 -6.78
C TYR A 89 11.71 3.23 -5.38
N GLU A 90 12.94 3.68 -5.19
CA GLU A 90 13.59 3.63 -3.89
C GLU A 90 13.01 4.64 -2.92
N GLY A 91 12.42 5.70 -3.42
CA GLY A 91 11.77 6.68 -2.56
C GLY A 91 10.31 6.39 -2.39
N GLY A 92 9.66 7.15 -1.56
CA GLY A 92 8.24 6.96 -1.36
C GLY A 92 7.66 8.00 -0.44
N LEU A 93 6.36 7.86 -0.19
CA LEU A 93 5.62 8.78 0.64
C LEU A 93 4.93 8.03 1.74
N LEU A 94 4.89 8.63 2.94
CA LEU A 94 4.02 8.14 3.99
C LEU A 94 2.77 8.99 3.92
N ALA A 95 1.64 8.37 3.74
CA ALA A 95 0.38 9.09 3.60
C ALA A 95 -0.76 8.25 4.16
N GLU A 96 -1.78 8.92 4.63
CA GLU A 96 -2.95 8.20 5.12
C GLU A 96 -3.58 7.42 3.98
N PHE A 97 -4.05 6.23 4.28
CA PHE A 97 -4.64 5.36 3.27
C PHE A 97 -5.82 6.05 2.58
N ARG A 98 -6.60 6.82 3.32
CA ARG A 98 -7.71 7.60 2.76
C ARG A 98 -7.21 8.55 1.67
N TRP A 99 -6.11 9.23 1.93
CA TRP A 99 -5.51 10.15 0.98
C TRP A 99 -5.08 9.40 -0.30
N VAL A 100 -4.50 8.21 -0.11
CA VAL A 100 -4.06 7.40 -1.24
C VAL A 100 -5.27 6.99 -2.09
N LEU A 101 -6.35 6.55 -1.42
CA LEU A 101 -7.53 6.12 -2.16
C LEU A 101 -8.16 7.24 -2.97
N GLU A 102 -8.14 8.44 -2.43
CA GLU A 102 -8.72 9.58 -3.14
C GLU A 102 -8.01 9.86 -4.45
N ARG A 103 -6.76 9.45 -4.55
CA ARG A 103 -5.97 9.69 -5.74
C ARG A 103 -5.82 8.46 -6.62
N THR A 104 -6.42 7.35 -6.22
CA THR A 104 -6.34 6.12 -6.98
C THR A 104 -7.45 6.13 -8.04
N GLY A 105 -7.10 5.79 -9.25
CA GLY A 105 -8.09 5.76 -10.33
C GLY A 105 -9.07 4.62 -10.18
N SER A 106 -10.13 4.64 -10.94
CA SER A 106 -11.09 3.55 -10.94
C SER A 106 -10.47 2.35 -11.65
N GLY A 107 -10.89 1.17 -11.26
CA GLY A 107 -10.37 -0.04 -11.87
C GLY A 107 -9.00 -0.46 -11.35
N VAL A 108 -8.52 0.15 -10.26
CA VAL A 108 -7.21 -0.17 -9.69
C VAL A 108 -7.41 -0.86 -8.36
N GLY A 109 -6.77 -2.00 -8.17
CA GLY A 109 -6.75 -2.69 -6.89
C GLY A 109 -5.60 -2.20 -6.03
N VAL A 110 -5.48 -2.74 -4.82
CA VAL A 110 -4.43 -2.36 -3.89
C VAL A 110 -3.85 -3.62 -3.27
N SER A 111 -2.53 -3.70 -3.17
CA SER A 111 -1.87 -4.78 -2.46
C SER A 111 -0.98 -4.18 -1.39
N ILE A 112 -1.17 -4.58 -0.15
CA ILE A 112 -0.36 -4.11 0.97
C ILE A 112 0.57 -5.24 1.37
N ASN A 113 1.84 -4.93 1.43
CA ASN A 113 2.91 -5.88 1.79
C ASN A 113 2.96 -7.12 0.88
N PRO A 114 3.00 -6.93 -0.44
CA PRO A 114 3.16 -8.09 -1.33
C PRO A 114 4.47 -8.82 -1.00
N ASN A 115 4.45 -10.12 -1.13
CA ASN A 115 5.57 -11.00 -0.84
C ASN A 115 5.90 -11.13 0.66
N TRP A 116 5.10 -10.58 1.52
CA TRP A 116 5.25 -10.79 2.96
C TRP A 116 4.15 -11.73 3.46
N PRO A 117 4.41 -12.49 4.51
CA PRO A 117 3.36 -13.38 5.04
C PRO A 117 2.16 -12.63 5.61
N VAL A 118 2.36 -11.38 5.99
CA VAL A 118 1.27 -10.58 6.52
C VAL A 118 1.03 -9.42 5.57
N GLY A 119 -0.06 -9.46 4.87
CA GLY A 119 -0.42 -8.45 3.89
C GLY A 119 -1.89 -8.52 3.54
N MET A 120 -2.32 -7.74 2.58
CA MET A 120 -3.71 -7.68 2.23
C MET A 120 -3.86 -7.24 0.80
N ASP A 121 -4.77 -7.89 0.08
CA ASP A 121 -5.07 -7.50 -1.30
C ASP A 121 -6.51 -7.03 -1.38
N MET A 122 -6.75 -5.98 -2.15
CA MET A 122 -8.09 -5.45 -2.36
C MET A 122 -8.37 -5.37 -3.84
N GLU A 123 -9.50 -5.93 -4.24
CA GLU A 123 -9.93 -5.86 -5.63
C GLU A 123 -10.43 -4.46 -5.94
N PRO A 124 -10.46 -4.06 -7.21
CA PRO A 124 -10.90 -2.71 -7.57
C PRO A 124 -12.28 -2.35 -7.05
N GLU A 125 -13.20 -3.32 -6.99
CA GLU A 125 -14.54 -3.05 -6.46
C GLU A 125 -14.49 -2.67 -5.00
N MET A 126 -13.65 -3.33 -4.22
CA MET A 126 -13.51 -3.03 -2.81
C MET A 126 -12.90 -1.65 -2.62
N VAL A 127 -11.90 -1.32 -3.43
CA VAL A 127 -11.27 0.01 -3.38
C VAL A 127 -12.31 1.08 -3.68
N GLN A 128 -13.15 0.84 -4.68
CA GLN A 128 -14.19 1.78 -5.05
C GLN A 128 -15.20 2.00 -3.91
N GLN A 129 -15.57 0.93 -3.25
CA GLN A 129 -16.49 1.04 -2.13
C GLN A 129 -15.91 1.85 -1.00
N LEU A 130 -14.64 1.68 -0.72
CA LEU A 130 -13.97 2.44 0.33
C LEU A 130 -13.88 3.91 -0.03
N ARG A 131 -13.65 4.22 -1.30
CA ARG A 131 -13.56 5.61 -1.74
C ARG A 131 -14.90 6.31 -1.63
N ASP A 132 -15.98 5.59 -1.89
CA ASP A 132 -17.30 6.18 -1.91
C ASP A 132 -17.94 6.31 -0.54
N ASN A 133 -17.32 5.80 0.46
CA ASN A 133 -17.87 5.91 1.82
C ASN A 133 -17.42 7.19 2.54
#